data_a904e38e9d07b6c61893091b39f1e0d7
#
_entry.id   a904e38e9d07b6c61893091b39f1e0d7
#
_cell.length_a   1.000
_cell.length_b   1.000
_cell.length_c   1.000
_cell.angle_alpha   90.00
_cell.angle_beta   90.00
_cell.angle_gamma   90.00
#
_symmetry.space_group_name_H-M   'P 1'
#
loop_
_entity.id
_entity.type
_entity.pdbx_description
1 polymer ?
#
loop_
_entity_poly.entity_id
_entity_poly.type
_entity_poly.pdbx_seq_one_letter_code
_entity_poly.pdbx_strand_id
1 'polypeptide(L)'
;MKRALVSVSDKSGLVEFVKGLESFGWQIIATGGTQRLLEQEGVKTIGISDVTGFPEICDGRVKTLHPKVHGGLLARRDEASHLEALKENGIEFIDLVCVNLYPFRQTIANPNVAMEDAIENIDIGGPSMLRSAAKNYRDVTVVCDPADYAAVLAEIAEGGNTTVETRLALSAKAYTHTAQYDSCIATFMREKAGLPEKLFLEFDIKQGLRYGENPHQSAKFYSDNQTTAFSLAYAEQLGGKELSYNNIQDANAALNIVREFDEPFCVALKHMNPCGAAIGATIEEAWAAAYEADKVSIYGGIVAVNRPLTAEVAQGMKPIFLEIVMAPDFTPEALEVLSSKKNLRLLKVDMTKNDKPLNQYISVNGGLLVQQLDTVTKEVTGDMCVTETKPTEAQLVDMNFGWRVVKHVKSNAIAVVKDGHTLGVGAGQMNRVGSAEIALKQANAAGFTEGLVLASDGFLPFDDTVAFAAQYGVTAIVQPDGSIRDEDSIKKANELGITMLFTGMRHFKH
;
A
#
# COMPACT_ATOMS: atom_id res chain seq x y z
N MET A 1 -32.45 -20.92 -28.04
CA MET A 1 -32.10 -21.23 -26.66
C MET A 1 -30.76 -20.54 -26.38
N LYS A 2 -30.61 -19.87 -25.23
CA LYS A 2 -29.33 -19.20 -24.86
C LYS A 2 -28.34 -20.20 -24.31
N ARG A 3 -27.02 -19.96 -24.53
CA ARG A 3 -25.96 -20.85 -24.11
C ARG A 3 -24.89 -20.14 -23.31
N ALA A 4 -24.49 -20.75 -22.19
CA ALA A 4 -23.40 -20.28 -21.36
C ALA A 4 -22.23 -21.28 -21.44
N LEU A 5 -21.03 -20.78 -21.75
CA LEU A 5 -19.79 -21.56 -21.71
C LEU A 5 -19.09 -21.26 -20.36
N VAL A 6 -18.89 -22.33 -19.59
CA VAL A 6 -18.37 -22.24 -18.21
C VAL A 6 -17.09 -23.04 -18.07
N SER A 7 -16.00 -22.39 -17.72
CA SER A 7 -14.69 -23.03 -17.53
C SER A 7 -13.90 -22.26 -16.49
N VAL A 8 -13.95 -22.67 -15.22
CA VAL A 8 -13.35 -21.95 -14.11
C VAL A 8 -12.34 -22.78 -13.33
N SER A 9 -11.28 -22.16 -12.88
CA SER A 9 -10.30 -22.69 -11.93
C SER A 9 -10.82 -22.54 -10.50
N ASP A 10 -11.16 -21.32 -10.09
CA ASP A 10 -11.86 -21.03 -8.83
C ASP A 10 -13.36 -21.32 -9.02
N LYS A 11 -13.88 -22.23 -8.20
CA LYS A 11 -15.26 -22.73 -8.26
C LYS A 11 -16.19 -22.10 -7.23
N SER A 12 -15.73 -21.04 -6.53
CA SER A 12 -16.52 -20.36 -5.51
C SER A 12 -17.82 -19.81 -6.09
N GLY A 13 -18.98 -20.16 -5.50
CA GLY A 13 -20.31 -19.72 -5.91
C GLY A 13 -20.78 -20.19 -7.29
N LEU A 14 -19.99 -21.05 -7.98
CA LEU A 14 -20.26 -21.44 -9.35
C LEU A 14 -21.56 -22.24 -9.49
N VAL A 15 -21.79 -23.18 -8.58
CA VAL A 15 -22.92 -24.12 -8.66
C VAL A 15 -24.25 -23.37 -8.61
N GLU A 16 -24.37 -22.42 -7.67
CA GLU A 16 -25.54 -21.57 -7.52
C GLU A 16 -25.75 -20.68 -8.75
N PHE A 17 -24.67 -20.12 -9.27
CA PHE A 17 -24.70 -19.29 -10.49
C PHE A 17 -25.22 -20.10 -11.68
N VAL A 18 -24.69 -21.29 -11.91
CA VAL A 18 -25.05 -22.12 -13.06
C VAL A 18 -26.47 -22.69 -12.91
N LYS A 19 -26.87 -23.13 -11.69
CA LYS A 19 -28.27 -23.56 -11.44
C LYS A 19 -29.27 -22.41 -11.69
N GLY A 20 -28.88 -21.16 -11.36
CA GLY A 20 -29.66 -19.98 -11.72
C GLY A 20 -29.82 -19.85 -13.25
N LEU A 21 -28.75 -19.96 -14.01
CA LEU A 21 -28.81 -19.93 -15.49
C LEU A 21 -29.70 -21.05 -16.05
N GLU A 22 -29.53 -22.28 -15.55
CA GLU A 22 -30.34 -23.44 -15.96
C GLU A 22 -31.83 -23.23 -15.68
N SER A 23 -32.17 -22.64 -14.54
CA SER A 23 -33.57 -22.32 -14.17
C SER A 23 -34.22 -21.31 -15.13
N PHE A 24 -33.43 -20.45 -15.77
CA PHE A 24 -33.87 -19.54 -16.83
C PHE A 24 -33.88 -20.17 -18.23
N GLY A 25 -33.63 -21.49 -18.34
CA GLY A 25 -33.67 -22.23 -19.60
C GLY A 25 -32.40 -22.07 -20.45
N TRP A 26 -31.26 -21.72 -19.86
CA TRP A 26 -29.99 -21.65 -20.55
C TRP A 26 -29.37 -23.08 -20.67
N GLN A 27 -28.75 -23.36 -21.81
CA GLN A 27 -27.87 -24.53 -21.96
C GLN A 27 -26.49 -24.25 -21.40
N ILE A 28 -25.95 -25.18 -20.65
CA ILE A 28 -24.65 -25.06 -20.02
C ILE A 28 -23.63 -25.88 -20.78
N ILE A 29 -22.65 -25.22 -21.37
CA ILE A 29 -21.47 -25.84 -21.98
C ILE A 29 -20.34 -25.77 -20.93
N ALA A 30 -19.69 -26.88 -20.66
CA ALA A 30 -18.64 -26.91 -19.66
C ALA A 30 -17.40 -27.70 -20.11
N THR A 31 -16.27 -27.47 -19.43
CA THR A 31 -14.99 -28.13 -19.75
C THR A 31 -14.46 -28.91 -18.55
N GLY A 32 -13.87 -30.06 -18.79
CA GLY A 32 -13.02 -30.82 -17.85
C GLY A 32 -13.53 -30.88 -16.40
N GLY A 33 -12.77 -30.34 -15.44
CA GLY A 33 -13.12 -30.39 -14.02
C GLY A 33 -14.35 -29.56 -13.64
N THR A 34 -14.67 -28.52 -14.41
CA THR A 34 -15.89 -27.71 -14.22
C THR A 34 -17.12 -28.52 -14.60
N GLN A 35 -17.07 -29.25 -15.71
CA GLN A 35 -18.14 -30.13 -16.15
C GLN A 35 -18.45 -31.18 -15.09
N ARG A 36 -17.42 -31.92 -14.65
CA ARG A 36 -17.58 -32.97 -13.63
C ARG A 36 -18.22 -32.45 -12.34
N LEU A 37 -17.81 -31.28 -11.84
CA LEU A 37 -18.41 -30.69 -10.66
C LEU A 37 -19.90 -30.38 -10.87
N LEU A 38 -20.25 -29.74 -12.00
CA LEU A 38 -21.63 -29.35 -12.27
C LEU A 38 -22.55 -30.56 -12.42
N GLU A 39 -22.09 -31.64 -13.08
CA GLU A 39 -22.82 -32.90 -13.22
C GLU A 39 -23.02 -33.62 -11.89
N GLN A 40 -22.00 -33.60 -10.99
CA GLN A 40 -22.13 -34.15 -9.63
C GLN A 40 -23.18 -33.38 -8.81
N GLU A 41 -23.32 -32.09 -9.06
CA GLU A 41 -24.31 -31.21 -8.40
C GLU A 41 -25.70 -31.23 -9.09
N GLY A 42 -25.85 -32.11 -10.08
CA GLY A 42 -27.13 -32.35 -10.77
C GLY A 42 -27.46 -31.38 -11.89
N VAL A 43 -26.50 -30.52 -12.32
CA VAL A 43 -26.67 -29.60 -13.47
C VAL A 43 -26.50 -30.38 -14.78
N LYS A 44 -27.38 -30.19 -15.74
CA LYS A 44 -27.28 -30.80 -17.07
C LYS A 44 -26.28 -30.01 -17.94
N THR A 45 -25.16 -30.63 -18.30
CA THR A 45 -24.12 -29.98 -19.10
C THR A 45 -23.98 -30.60 -20.50
N ILE A 46 -23.40 -29.79 -21.40
CA ILE A 46 -22.90 -30.24 -22.72
C ILE A 46 -21.39 -30.13 -22.67
N GLY A 47 -20.69 -31.21 -22.99
CA GLY A 47 -19.24 -31.22 -23.05
C GLY A 47 -18.71 -30.32 -24.19
N ILE A 48 -17.59 -29.68 -24.01
CA ILE A 48 -16.99 -28.84 -25.05
C ILE A 48 -16.67 -29.67 -26.31
N SER A 49 -16.29 -30.92 -26.17
CA SER A 49 -16.02 -31.83 -27.28
C SER A 49 -17.28 -32.14 -28.12
N ASP A 50 -18.45 -32.13 -27.50
CA ASP A 50 -19.72 -32.33 -28.20
C ASP A 50 -20.07 -31.12 -29.06
N VAL A 51 -19.75 -29.91 -28.57
CA VAL A 51 -19.93 -28.64 -29.30
C VAL A 51 -18.96 -28.54 -30.47
N THR A 52 -17.68 -28.86 -30.26
CA THR A 52 -16.66 -28.74 -31.28
C THR A 52 -16.70 -29.87 -32.30
N GLY A 53 -17.13 -31.06 -31.87
CA GLY A 53 -16.96 -32.32 -32.62
C GLY A 53 -15.49 -32.75 -32.71
N PHE A 54 -14.62 -32.23 -31.82
CA PHE A 54 -13.20 -32.48 -31.81
C PHE A 54 -12.74 -32.90 -30.42
N PRO A 55 -11.90 -33.96 -30.31
CA PRO A 55 -11.42 -34.42 -29.01
C PRO A 55 -10.46 -33.39 -28.38
N GLU A 56 -10.34 -33.44 -27.07
CA GLU A 56 -9.26 -32.76 -26.34
C GLU A 56 -7.92 -33.42 -26.70
N ILE A 57 -6.91 -32.62 -27.05
CA ILE A 57 -5.57 -33.09 -27.44
C ILE A 57 -4.48 -32.36 -26.68
N CYS A 58 -3.24 -32.86 -26.80
CA CYS A 58 -2.06 -32.28 -26.12
C CYS A 58 -2.26 -32.15 -24.60
N ASP A 59 -2.73 -33.22 -23.97
CA ASP A 59 -2.99 -33.29 -22.52
C ASP A 59 -3.90 -32.17 -21.99
N GLY A 60 -4.87 -31.75 -22.83
CA GLY A 60 -5.82 -30.71 -22.47
C GLY A 60 -5.41 -29.29 -22.80
N ARG A 61 -4.23 -29.06 -23.35
CA ARG A 61 -3.80 -27.70 -23.79
C ARG A 61 -4.66 -27.19 -24.95
N VAL A 62 -5.25 -28.07 -25.75
CA VAL A 62 -6.14 -27.71 -26.88
C VAL A 62 -7.50 -28.39 -26.71
N LYS A 63 -8.50 -27.59 -26.34
CA LYS A 63 -9.90 -28.02 -26.18
C LYS A 63 -10.91 -26.95 -26.58
N THR A 64 -10.64 -25.67 -26.21
CA THR A 64 -11.53 -24.54 -26.48
C THR A 64 -11.06 -23.65 -27.62
N LEU A 65 -9.81 -23.82 -28.07
CA LEU A 65 -9.25 -23.10 -29.23
C LEU A 65 -9.79 -23.69 -30.55
N HIS A 66 -11.07 -23.46 -30.81
CA HIS A 66 -11.74 -24.04 -31.94
C HIS A 66 -12.67 -23.03 -32.63
N PRO A 67 -12.79 -23.03 -34.00
CA PRO A 67 -13.66 -22.09 -34.71
C PRO A 67 -15.12 -22.08 -34.23
N LYS A 68 -15.66 -23.24 -33.82
CA LYS A 68 -17.04 -23.34 -33.32
C LYS A 68 -17.22 -22.61 -31.99
N VAL A 69 -16.19 -22.53 -31.14
CA VAL A 69 -16.23 -21.79 -29.91
C VAL A 69 -16.09 -20.29 -30.20
N HIS A 70 -15.00 -19.89 -30.86
CA HIS A 70 -14.70 -18.48 -31.11
C HIS A 70 -15.63 -17.84 -32.14
N GLY A 71 -16.13 -18.60 -33.13
CA GLY A 71 -17.18 -18.15 -34.03
C GLY A 71 -18.49 -17.83 -33.28
N GLY A 72 -18.91 -18.73 -32.39
CA GLY A 72 -20.09 -18.51 -31.53
C GLY A 72 -20.00 -17.30 -30.61
N LEU A 73 -18.77 -16.91 -30.22
CA LEU A 73 -18.51 -15.74 -29.38
C LEU A 73 -18.32 -14.43 -30.17
N LEU A 74 -17.60 -14.49 -31.30
CA LEU A 74 -17.15 -13.29 -32.03
C LEU A 74 -18.13 -12.82 -33.11
N ALA A 75 -19.06 -13.67 -33.55
CA ALA A 75 -19.99 -13.30 -34.59
C ALA A 75 -20.92 -12.18 -34.14
N ARG A 76 -20.93 -11.10 -34.89
CA ARG A 76 -21.86 -9.99 -34.69
C ARG A 76 -23.27 -10.40 -35.17
N ARG A 77 -24.27 -10.21 -34.32
CA ARG A 77 -25.65 -10.64 -34.58
C ARG A 77 -26.41 -9.69 -35.48
N ASP A 78 -25.89 -8.48 -35.70
CA ASP A 78 -26.41 -7.46 -36.62
C ASP A 78 -25.79 -7.54 -38.04
N GLU A 79 -24.85 -8.46 -38.28
CA GLU A 79 -24.11 -8.57 -39.53
C GLU A 79 -24.53 -9.83 -40.31
N ALA A 80 -25.20 -9.66 -41.45
CA ALA A 80 -25.76 -10.75 -42.22
C ALA A 80 -24.72 -11.79 -42.69
N SER A 81 -23.54 -11.30 -43.12
CA SER A 81 -22.42 -12.16 -43.54
C SER A 81 -21.92 -13.08 -42.42
N HIS A 82 -21.93 -12.59 -41.17
CA HIS A 82 -21.53 -13.39 -40.01
C HIS A 82 -22.57 -14.49 -39.74
N LEU A 83 -23.87 -14.16 -39.84
CA LEU A 83 -24.94 -15.13 -39.62
C LEU A 83 -24.91 -16.24 -40.66
N GLU A 84 -24.67 -15.91 -41.94
CA GLU A 84 -24.53 -16.88 -43.02
C GLU A 84 -23.31 -17.78 -42.80
N ALA A 85 -22.16 -17.24 -42.47
CA ALA A 85 -20.96 -18.00 -42.17
C ALA A 85 -21.15 -18.97 -40.99
N LEU A 86 -21.81 -18.55 -39.92
CA LEU A 86 -22.13 -19.45 -38.79
C LEU A 86 -23.04 -20.61 -39.24
N LYS A 87 -24.07 -20.29 -40.02
CA LYS A 87 -25.03 -21.32 -40.52
C LYS A 87 -24.35 -22.33 -41.42
N GLU A 88 -23.52 -21.90 -42.37
CA GLU A 88 -22.76 -22.76 -43.27
C GLU A 88 -21.82 -23.71 -42.54
N ASN A 89 -21.25 -23.25 -41.39
CA ASN A 89 -20.30 -24.03 -40.61
C ASN A 89 -20.94 -24.77 -39.39
N GLY A 90 -22.28 -24.70 -39.26
CA GLY A 90 -22.99 -25.37 -38.17
C GLY A 90 -22.55 -24.82 -36.78
N ILE A 91 -22.33 -23.52 -36.69
CA ILE A 91 -21.91 -22.86 -35.47
C ILE A 91 -23.10 -22.16 -34.79
N GLU A 92 -23.33 -22.47 -33.53
CA GLU A 92 -24.35 -21.79 -32.74
C GLU A 92 -23.75 -20.72 -31.85
N PHE A 93 -24.56 -19.69 -31.51
CA PHE A 93 -24.14 -18.66 -30.61
C PHE A 93 -23.82 -19.14 -29.20
N ILE A 94 -22.89 -18.46 -28.56
CA ILE A 94 -22.62 -18.51 -27.13
C ILE A 94 -22.96 -17.12 -26.57
N ASP A 95 -23.87 -17.06 -25.60
CA ASP A 95 -24.44 -15.81 -25.10
C ASP A 95 -23.73 -15.32 -23.83
N LEU A 96 -23.10 -16.25 -23.10
CA LEU A 96 -22.36 -15.93 -21.89
C LEU A 96 -21.09 -16.79 -21.81
N VAL A 97 -20.02 -16.18 -21.35
CA VAL A 97 -18.78 -16.85 -20.95
C VAL A 97 -18.52 -16.60 -19.48
N CYS A 98 -18.38 -17.65 -18.70
CA CYS A 98 -17.94 -17.61 -17.31
C CYS A 98 -16.60 -18.34 -17.19
N VAL A 99 -15.51 -17.58 -17.10
CA VAL A 99 -14.14 -18.12 -17.10
C VAL A 99 -13.29 -17.32 -16.14
N ASN A 100 -12.63 -17.99 -15.21
CA ASN A 100 -11.48 -17.45 -14.50
C ASN A 100 -10.22 -18.25 -14.79
N LEU A 101 -9.06 -17.63 -14.65
CA LEU A 101 -7.81 -18.18 -15.15
C LEU A 101 -7.14 -19.08 -14.12
N TYR A 102 -6.18 -19.89 -14.57
CA TYR A 102 -5.35 -20.68 -13.69
C TYR A 102 -4.58 -19.80 -12.71
N PRO A 103 -4.33 -20.26 -11.47
CA PRO A 103 -3.76 -19.44 -10.41
C PRO A 103 -2.24 -19.27 -10.56
N PHE A 104 -1.75 -18.76 -11.69
CA PHE A 104 -0.34 -18.62 -12.02
C PHE A 104 0.43 -17.83 -10.94
N ARG A 105 -0.12 -16.70 -10.46
CA ARG A 105 0.49 -15.88 -9.39
C ARG A 105 0.70 -16.68 -8.11
N GLN A 106 -0.25 -17.55 -7.75
CA GLN A 106 -0.14 -18.40 -6.55
C GLN A 106 0.89 -19.51 -6.77
N THR A 107 0.95 -20.07 -7.96
CA THR A 107 1.91 -21.11 -8.34
C THR A 107 3.34 -20.59 -8.24
N ILE A 108 3.64 -19.41 -8.80
CA ILE A 108 4.99 -18.84 -8.77
C ILE A 108 5.35 -18.17 -7.42
N ALA A 109 4.40 -17.99 -6.51
CA ALA A 109 4.67 -17.53 -5.14
C ALA A 109 5.43 -18.60 -4.32
N ASN A 110 5.40 -19.86 -4.73
CA ASN A 110 6.29 -20.88 -4.19
C ASN A 110 7.72 -20.70 -4.76
N PRO A 111 8.71 -20.33 -3.95
CA PRO A 111 10.08 -20.08 -4.44
C PRO A 111 10.75 -21.32 -5.03
N ASN A 112 10.24 -22.52 -4.72
CA ASN A 112 10.76 -23.80 -5.19
C ASN A 112 9.93 -24.39 -6.34
N VAL A 113 9.07 -23.62 -6.99
CA VAL A 113 8.27 -24.11 -8.12
C VAL A 113 9.19 -24.54 -9.28
N ALA A 114 8.97 -25.73 -9.82
CA ALA A 114 9.67 -26.17 -11.02
C ALA A 114 9.21 -25.33 -12.23
N MET A 115 10.11 -25.11 -13.18
CA MET A 115 9.80 -24.32 -14.39
C MET A 115 8.64 -24.95 -15.17
N GLU A 116 8.63 -26.27 -15.27
CA GLU A 116 7.60 -27.06 -15.95
C GLU A 116 6.24 -26.84 -15.29
N ASP A 117 6.16 -26.86 -13.96
CA ASP A 117 4.91 -26.62 -13.22
C ASP A 117 4.39 -25.20 -13.42
N ALA A 118 5.29 -24.22 -13.44
CA ALA A 118 4.93 -22.84 -13.73
C ALA A 118 4.36 -22.70 -15.15
N ILE A 119 4.98 -23.33 -16.16
CA ILE A 119 4.53 -23.30 -17.54
C ILE A 119 3.17 -23.97 -17.70
N GLU A 120 2.93 -25.13 -17.07
CA GLU A 120 1.63 -25.82 -17.13
C GLU A 120 0.48 -25.03 -16.50
N ASN A 121 0.79 -24.09 -15.62
CA ASN A 121 -0.18 -23.15 -15.03
C ASN A 121 -0.40 -21.87 -15.85
N ILE A 122 0.15 -21.77 -17.07
CA ILE A 122 -0.16 -20.70 -18.02
C ILE A 122 -1.42 -21.09 -18.81
N ASP A 123 -2.51 -20.38 -18.55
CA ASP A 123 -3.78 -20.59 -19.26
C ASP A 123 -3.75 -19.89 -20.63
N ILE A 124 -4.02 -20.66 -21.69
CA ILE A 124 -4.14 -20.14 -23.05
C ILE A 124 -5.61 -20.03 -23.49
N GLY A 125 -6.40 -21.06 -23.21
CA GLY A 125 -7.79 -21.13 -23.62
C GLY A 125 -8.69 -20.13 -22.90
N GLY A 126 -8.48 -19.96 -21.60
CA GLY A 126 -9.24 -19.03 -20.76
C GLY A 126 -9.12 -17.57 -21.24
N PRO A 127 -7.91 -17.01 -21.34
CA PRO A 127 -7.74 -15.64 -21.88
C PRO A 127 -8.29 -15.48 -23.28
N SER A 128 -8.17 -16.49 -24.15
CA SER A 128 -8.71 -16.43 -25.51
C SER A 128 -10.23 -16.32 -25.53
N MET A 129 -10.93 -17.10 -24.69
CA MET A 129 -12.39 -17.03 -24.56
C MET A 129 -12.85 -15.71 -23.94
N LEU A 130 -12.20 -15.25 -22.85
CA LEU A 130 -12.49 -13.98 -22.20
C LEU A 130 -12.37 -12.81 -23.18
N ARG A 131 -11.27 -12.75 -23.93
CA ARG A 131 -11.02 -11.69 -24.90
C ARG A 131 -12.00 -11.70 -26.08
N SER A 132 -12.37 -12.91 -26.56
CA SER A 132 -13.38 -13.06 -27.63
C SER A 132 -14.75 -12.57 -27.18
N ALA A 133 -15.22 -12.99 -26.02
CA ALA A 133 -16.47 -12.54 -25.44
C ALA A 133 -16.48 -11.02 -25.13
N ALA A 134 -15.41 -10.53 -24.49
CA ALA A 134 -15.24 -9.11 -24.18
C ALA A 134 -15.24 -8.22 -25.42
N LYS A 135 -14.61 -8.65 -26.52
CA LYS A 135 -14.62 -7.93 -27.79
C LYS A 135 -16.04 -7.80 -28.37
N ASN A 136 -16.87 -8.81 -28.17
CA ASN A 136 -18.26 -8.84 -28.63
C ASN A 136 -19.27 -8.52 -27.50
N TYR A 137 -18.94 -7.59 -26.61
CA TYR A 137 -19.76 -7.23 -25.44
C TYR A 137 -21.20 -6.80 -25.81
N ARG A 138 -21.44 -6.35 -27.04
CA ARG A 138 -22.80 -6.01 -27.48
C ARG A 138 -23.74 -7.19 -27.44
N ASP A 139 -23.21 -8.37 -27.71
CA ASP A 139 -23.97 -9.61 -27.85
C ASP A 139 -23.71 -10.64 -26.75
N VAL A 140 -22.53 -10.63 -26.12
CA VAL A 140 -22.04 -11.66 -25.21
C VAL A 140 -21.72 -11.09 -23.83
N THR A 141 -22.22 -11.75 -22.80
CA THR A 141 -21.88 -11.49 -21.38
C THR A 141 -20.58 -12.20 -21.05
N VAL A 142 -19.60 -11.51 -20.51
CA VAL A 142 -18.34 -12.11 -20.03
C VAL A 142 -18.21 -11.94 -18.52
N VAL A 143 -17.99 -13.03 -17.81
CA VAL A 143 -17.85 -13.04 -16.33
C VAL A 143 -16.52 -13.71 -15.98
N CYS A 144 -15.64 -13.01 -15.30
CA CYS A 144 -14.34 -13.54 -14.87
C CYS A 144 -14.14 -13.53 -13.34
N ASP A 145 -15.12 -13.02 -12.60
CA ASP A 145 -15.06 -12.86 -11.16
C ASP A 145 -16.35 -13.36 -10.51
N PRO A 146 -16.29 -14.27 -9.50
CA PRO A 146 -17.46 -14.73 -8.76
C PRO A 146 -18.30 -13.62 -8.12
N ALA A 147 -17.70 -12.47 -7.79
CA ALA A 147 -18.40 -11.34 -7.22
C ALA A 147 -19.50 -10.76 -8.14
N ASP A 148 -19.42 -11.02 -9.44
CA ASP A 148 -20.39 -10.52 -10.43
C ASP A 148 -21.60 -11.47 -10.62
N TYR A 149 -21.54 -12.71 -10.10
CA TYR A 149 -22.56 -13.74 -10.35
C TYR A 149 -23.97 -13.29 -9.95
N ALA A 150 -24.13 -12.73 -8.76
CA ALA A 150 -25.44 -12.32 -8.26
C ALA A 150 -26.07 -11.21 -9.11
N ALA A 151 -25.28 -10.20 -9.50
CA ALA A 151 -25.76 -9.09 -10.33
C ALA A 151 -26.16 -9.55 -11.73
N VAL A 152 -25.36 -10.43 -12.34
CA VAL A 152 -25.63 -11.00 -13.66
C VAL A 152 -26.91 -11.84 -13.63
N LEU A 153 -27.11 -12.68 -12.61
CA LEU A 153 -28.33 -13.48 -12.46
C LEU A 153 -29.57 -12.60 -12.27
N ALA A 154 -29.47 -11.53 -11.49
CA ALA A 154 -30.59 -10.61 -11.25
C ALA A 154 -31.05 -9.96 -12.56
N GLU A 155 -30.13 -9.43 -13.38
CA GLU A 155 -30.48 -8.85 -14.68
C GLU A 155 -31.07 -9.90 -15.67
N ILE A 156 -30.52 -11.12 -15.68
CA ILE A 156 -31.06 -12.22 -16.52
C ILE A 156 -32.47 -12.59 -16.08
N ALA A 157 -32.75 -12.60 -14.77
CA ALA A 157 -34.10 -12.89 -14.24
C ALA A 157 -35.14 -11.85 -14.67
N GLU A 158 -34.75 -10.57 -14.71
CA GLU A 158 -35.66 -9.47 -15.11
C GLU A 158 -35.87 -9.39 -16.62
N GLY A 159 -34.76 -9.41 -17.38
CA GLY A 159 -34.75 -9.08 -18.82
C GLY A 159 -34.39 -10.28 -19.73
N GLY A 160 -34.14 -11.45 -19.18
CA GLY A 160 -33.67 -12.62 -19.93
C GLY A 160 -32.25 -12.51 -20.45
N ASN A 161 -31.56 -11.37 -20.21
CA ASN A 161 -30.16 -11.10 -20.53
C ASN A 161 -29.63 -9.94 -19.69
N THR A 162 -28.30 -9.77 -19.64
CA THR A 162 -27.70 -8.56 -19.09
C THR A 162 -27.91 -7.37 -20.02
N THR A 163 -27.85 -6.15 -19.46
CA THR A 163 -27.89 -4.91 -20.25
C THR A 163 -26.58 -4.70 -21.04
N VAL A 164 -26.60 -3.85 -22.05
CA VAL A 164 -25.38 -3.51 -22.83
C VAL A 164 -24.37 -2.78 -21.94
N GLU A 165 -24.84 -1.95 -21.05
CA GLU A 165 -24.05 -1.21 -20.07
C GLU A 165 -23.30 -2.16 -19.14
N THR A 166 -23.98 -3.16 -18.58
CA THR A 166 -23.36 -4.20 -17.75
C THR A 166 -22.35 -5.03 -18.54
N ARG A 167 -22.68 -5.43 -19.78
CA ARG A 167 -21.72 -6.15 -20.61
C ARG A 167 -20.49 -5.34 -20.95
N LEU A 168 -20.61 -4.01 -21.17
CA LEU A 168 -19.47 -3.14 -21.38
C LEU A 168 -18.58 -3.05 -20.12
N ALA A 169 -19.17 -2.93 -18.94
CA ALA A 169 -18.43 -2.93 -17.67
C ALA A 169 -17.70 -4.26 -17.43
N LEU A 170 -18.39 -5.38 -17.64
CA LEU A 170 -17.79 -6.70 -17.55
C LEU A 170 -16.69 -6.95 -18.60
N SER A 171 -16.84 -6.42 -19.82
CA SER A 171 -15.82 -6.44 -20.85
C SER A 171 -14.55 -5.71 -20.41
N ALA A 172 -14.69 -4.51 -19.83
CA ALA A 172 -13.56 -3.76 -19.29
C ALA A 172 -12.85 -4.56 -18.17
N LYS A 173 -13.63 -5.19 -17.26
CA LYS A 173 -13.11 -6.06 -16.20
C LYS A 173 -12.34 -7.27 -16.76
N ALA A 174 -12.87 -7.92 -17.78
CA ALA A 174 -12.22 -9.06 -18.42
C ALA A 174 -10.88 -8.68 -19.10
N TYR A 175 -10.81 -7.53 -19.77
CA TYR A 175 -9.55 -7.03 -20.33
C TYR A 175 -8.55 -6.65 -19.25
N THR A 176 -8.99 -6.03 -18.15
CA THR A 176 -8.13 -5.76 -16.99
C THR A 176 -7.57 -7.06 -16.43
N HIS A 177 -8.42 -8.07 -16.20
CA HIS A 177 -8.02 -9.38 -15.68
C HIS A 177 -6.97 -10.07 -16.56
N THR A 178 -7.14 -10.08 -17.88
CA THR A 178 -6.14 -10.67 -18.79
C THR A 178 -4.85 -9.85 -18.86
N ALA A 179 -4.90 -8.53 -18.77
CA ALA A 179 -3.71 -7.67 -18.74
C ALA A 179 -2.86 -7.91 -17.47
N GLN A 180 -3.50 -8.03 -16.31
CA GLN A 180 -2.86 -8.37 -15.03
C GLN A 180 -2.21 -9.75 -15.09
N TYR A 181 -2.92 -10.72 -15.66
CA TYR A 181 -2.43 -12.08 -15.84
C TYR A 181 -1.17 -12.12 -16.72
N ASP A 182 -1.23 -11.49 -17.89
CA ASP A 182 -0.10 -11.43 -18.83
C ASP A 182 1.09 -10.64 -18.26
N SER A 183 0.86 -9.58 -17.48
CA SER A 183 1.95 -8.82 -16.83
C SER A 183 2.70 -9.67 -15.80
N CYS A 184 1.98 -10.51 -15.06
CA CYS A 184 2.57 -11.44 -14.09
C CYS A 184 3.43 -12.51 -14.80
N ILE A 185 2.90 -13.11 -15.87
CA ILE A 185 3.64 -14.09 -16.69
C ILE A 185 4.88 -13.44 -17.31
N ALA A 186 4.72 -12.24 -17.90
CA ALA A 186 5.82 -11.54 -18.55
C ALA A 186 6.95 -11.21 -17.57
N THR A 187 6.63 -10.81 -16.34
CA THR A 187 7.62 -10.56 -15.27
C THR A 187 8.39 -11.83 -14.95
N PHE A 188 7.70 -12.93 -14.68
CA PHE A 188 8.31 -14.23 -14.38
C PHE A 188 9.20 -14.73 -15.53
N MET A 189 8.69 -14.70 -16.77
CA MET A 189 9.44 -15.20 -17.93
C MET A 189 10.67 -14.34 -18.23
N ARG A 190 10.60 -13.02 -18.05
CA ARG A 190 11.75 -12.13 -18.22
C ARG A 190 12.85 -12.42 -17.22
N GLU A 191 12.47 -12.62 -15.94
CA GLU A 191 13.41 -13.02 -14.89
C GLU A 191 14.13 -14.34 -15.24
N LYS A 192 13.36 -15.37 -15.58
CA LYS A 192 13.93 -16.69 -15.96
C LYS A 192 14.80 -16.64 -17.23
N ALA A 193 14.49 -15.74 -18.14
CA ALA A 193 15.28 -15.53 -19.37
C ALA A 193 16.50 -14.61 -19.17
N GLY A 194 16.72 -14.06 -17.97
CA GLY A 194 17.80 -13.12 -17.71
C GLY A 194 17.67 -11.80 -18.50
N LEU A 195 16.45 -11.43 -18.91
CA LEU A 195 16.20 -10.19 -19.63
C LEU A 195 16.14 -9.00 -18.66
N PRO A 196 16.48 -7.78 -19.12
CA PRO A 196 16.31 -6.58 -18.31
C PRO A 196 14.90 -6.47 -17.75
N GLU A 197 14.78 -6.05 -16.49
CA GLU A 197 13.50 -5.84 -15.83
C GLU A 197 12.60 -4.90 -16.63
N LYS A 198 11.30 -5.17 -16.58
CA LYS A 198 10.25 -4.26 -17.05
C LYS A 198 9.23 -4.12 -15.94
N LEU A 199 9.07 -2.90 -15.45
CA LEU A 199 8.16 -2.62 -14.34
C LEU A 199 6.71 -2.55 -14.84
N PHE A 200 5.84 -3.35 -14.24
CA PHE A 200 4.39 -3.28 -14.38
C PHE A 200 3.81 -2.84 -13.04
N LEU A 201 3.09 -1.72 -13.03
CA LEU A 201 2.42 -1.20 -11.83
C LEU A 201 0.91 -1.30 -12.02
N GLU A 202 0.26 -1.76 -10.97
CA GLU A 202 -1.19 -1.93 -10.93
C GLU A 202 -1.74 -1.28 -9.66
N PHE A 203 -2.66 -0.33 -9.85
CA PHE A 203 -3.32 0.37 -8.77
C PHE A 203 -4.77 0.65 -9.14
N ASP A 204 -5.69 0.37 -8.23
CA ASP A 204 -7.09 0.72 -8.38
C ASP A 204 -7.41 2.07 -7.74
N ILE A 205 -8.34 2.81 -8.33
CA ILE A 205 -8.77 4.07 -7.77
C ILE A 205 -9.48 3.84 -6.43
N LYS A 206 -8.93 4.44 -5.37
CA LYS A 206 -9.54 4.43 -4.03
C LYS A 206 -10.48 5.63 -3.84
N GLN A 207 -10.03 6.82 -4.27
CA GLN A 207 -10.76 8.07 -4.07
C GLN A 207 -10.37 9.11 -5.11
N GLY A 208 -11.35 9.81 -5.69
CA GLY A 208 -11.14 11.07 -6.40
C GLY A 208 -10.90 12.18 -5.37
N LEU A 209 -9.82 12.95 -5.51
CA LEU A 209 -9.49 14.03 -4.61
C LEU A 209 -9.98 15.37 -5.17
N ARG A 210 -10.41 16.28 -4.29
CA ARG A 210 -10.95 17.57 -4.72
C ARG A 210 -9.93 18.39 -5.52
N TYR A 211 -8.65 18.32 -5.14
CA TYR A 211 -7.49 18.88 -5.84
C TYR A 211 -6.22 18.21 -5.31
N GLY A 212 -5.08 18.46 -5.92
CA GLY A 212 -3.78 17.97 -5.50
C GLY A 212 -3.20 18.76 -4.33
N GLU A 213 -1.89 18.93 -4.32
CA GLU A 213 -1.23 19.75 -3.30
C GLU A 213 -1.74 21.20 -3.34
N ASN A 214 -2.02 21.69 -4.53
CA ASN A 214 -2.56 23.04 -4.78
C ASN A 214 -3.92 22.98 -5.52
N PRO A 215 -4.79 23.98 -5.34
CA PRO A 215 -6.16 23.97 -5.86
C PRO A 215 -6.30 23.82 -7.39
N HIS A 216 -5.29 24.19 -8.17
CA HIS A 216 -5.29 24.09 -9.63
C HIS A 216 -4.86 22.71 -10.16
N GLN A 217 -4.41 21.81 -9.27
CA GLN A 217 -3.93 20.48 -9.64
C GLN A 217 -5.04 19.44 -9.45
N SER A 218 -5.32 18.63 -10.46
CA SER A 218 -6.19 17.46 -10.29
C SER A 218 -5.43 16.32 -9.60
N ALA A 219 -6.11 15.55 -8.77
CA ALA A 219 -5.51 14.44 -8.06
C ALA A 219 -6.47 13.27 -7.82
N LYS A 220 -5.90 12.09 -7.65
CA LYS A 220 -6.59 10.86 -7.30
C LYS A 220 -5.72 10.06 -6.33
N PHE A 221 -6.36 9.32 -5.45
CA PHE A 221 -5.70 8.35 -4.59
C PHE A 221 -5.98 6.94 -5.10
N TYR A 222 -4.94 6.15 -5.20
CA TYR A 222 -4.99 4.78 -5.69
C TYR A 222 -4.52 3.81 -4.60
N SER A 223 -4.98 2.56 -4.65
CA SER A 223 -4.55 1.44 -3.81
C SER A 223 -3.83 0.39 -4.65
N ASP A 224 -2.82 -0.24 -4.08
CA ASP A 224 -2.14 -1.41 -4.67
C ASP A 224 -2.88 -2.73 -4.40
N ASN A 225 -3.97 -2.69 -3.61
CA ASN A 225 -4.78 -3.84 -3.20
C ASN A 225 -4.01 -4.98 -2.48
N GLN A 226 -2.81 -4.70 -1.97
CA GLN A 226 -1.95 -5.69 -1.32
C GLN A 226 -1.44 -5.25 0.06
N THR A 227 -1.15 -3.96 0.21
CA THR A 227 -0.57 -3.39 1.43
C THR A 227 -1.69 -2.97 2.37
N THR A 228 -2.00 -3.81 3.36
CA THR A 228 -3.10 -3.57 4.32
C THR A 228 -2.63 -2.89 5.59
N ALA A 229 -1.51 -3.32 6.18
CA ALA A 229 -0.97 -2.75 7.40
C ALA A 229 -0.24 -1.42 7.14
N PHE A 230 -0.39 -0.47 8.07
CA PHE A 230 0.11 0.90 7.96
C PHE A 230 -0.32 1.60 6.66
N SER A 231 -1.51 1.27 6.16
CA SER A 231 -2.01 1.72 4.87
C SER A 231 -3.25 2.60 5.00
N LEU A 232 -3.18 3.80 4.43
CA LEU A 232 -4.33 4.70 4.38
C LEU A 232 -5.41 4.23 3.40
N ALA A 233 -5.03 3.41 2.40
CA ALA A 233 -6.00 2.83 1.48
C ALA A 233 -6.96 1.85 2.17
N TYR A 234 -6.52 1.25 3.28
CA TYR A 234 -7.29 0.29 4.09
C TYR A 234 -7.72 0.85 5.44
N ALA A 235 -7.37 2.10 5.75
CA ALA A 235 -7.83 2.75 6.96
C ALA A 235 -9.36 2.88 6.97
N GLU A 236 -9.96 2.61 8.13
CA GLU A 236 -11.38 2.88 8.38
C GLU A 236 -11.55 4.32 8.87
N GLN A 237 -12.29 5.13 8.13
CA GLN A 237 -12.60 6.49 8.55
C GLN A 237 -13.86 6.51 9.41
N LEU A 238 -13.70 6.73 10.71
CA LEU A 238 -14.76 6.72 11.72
C LEU A 238 -15.51 8.06 11.82
N GLY A 239 -14.94 9.13 11.25
CA GLY A 239 -15.55 10.45 11.30
C GLY A 239 -14.79 11.51 10.50
N GLY A 240 -15.38 12.69 10.40
CA GLY A 240 -14.76 13.84 9.74
C GLY A 240 -15.06 13.95 8.24
N LYS A 241 -14.38 14.91 7.59
CA LYS A 241 -14.46 15.14 6.14
C LYS A 241 -13.59 14.13 5.38
N GLU A 242 -13.82 14.01 4.08
CA GLU A 242 -12.93 13.26 3.18
C GLU A 242 -11.48 13.71 3.30
N LEU A 243 -10.56 12.78 3.07
CA LEU A 243 -9.12 13.06 3.04
C LEU A 243 -8.78 13.92 1.82
N SER A 244 -7.94 14.92 2.02
CA SER A 244 -7.31 15.67 0.94
C SER A 244 -5.96 15.06 0.56
N TYR A 245 -5.39 15.51 -0.55
CA TYR A 245 -4.05 15.13 -0.99
C TYR A 245 -3.00 15.35 0.13
N ASN A 246 -2.97 16.55 0.71
CA ASN A 246 -2.03 16.89 1.79
C ASN A 246 -2.29 16.06 3.06
N ASN A 247 -3.57 15.77 3.37
CA ASN A 247 -3.90 14.88 4.49
C ASN A 247 -3.31 13.48 4.30
N ILE A 248 -3.38 12.93 3.08
CA ILE A 248 -2.84 11.60 2.78
C ILE A 248 -1.31 11.60 2.91
N GLN A 249 -0.63 12.63 2.40
CA GLN A 249 0.83 12.74 2.53
C GLN A 249 1.27 12.84 4.00
N ASP A 250 0.66 13.73 4.77
CA ASP A 250 0.98 13.92 6.18
C ASP A 250 0.68 12.66 7.00
N ALA A 251 -0.49 12.05 6.78
CA ALA A 251 -0.89 10.82 7.48
C ALA A 251 0.05 9.66 7.17
N ASN A 252 0.46 9.48 5.91
CA ASN A 252 1.43 8.46 5.52
C ASN A 252 2.80 8.70 6.19
N ALA A 253 3.25 9.94 6.28
CA ALA A 253 4.49 10.28 6.98
C ALA A 253 4.41 9.94 8.47
N ALA A 254 3.28 10.23 9.14
CA ALA A 254 3.07 9.88 10.53
C ALA A 254 3.04 8.37 10.77
N LEU A 255 2.39 7.58 9.92
CA LEU A 255 2.36 6.13 10.01
C LEU A 255 3.76 5.51 9.88
N ASN A 256 4.60 6.06 9.01
CA ASN A 256 5.99 5.61 8.87
C ASN A 256 6.81 5.87 10.14
N ILE A 257 6.56 6.96 10.86
CA ILE A 257 7.22 7.24 12.15
C ILE A 257 6.68 6.29 13.23
N VAL A 258 5.37 6.13 13.34
CA VAL A 258 4.73 5.26 14.33
C VAL A 258 5.24 3.82 14.23
N ARG A 259 5.54 3.34 13.03
CA ARG A 259 6.07 2.00 12.77
C ARG A 259 7.42 1.71 13.46
N GLU A 260 8.22 2.75 13.75
CA GLU A 260 9.55 2.58 14.37
C GLU A 260 9.49 2.15 15.84
N PHE A 261 8.36 2.36 16.52
CA PHE A 261 8.24 2.24 17.97
C PHE A 261 7.36 1.08 18.40
N ASP A 262 7.87 0.28 19.37
CA ASP A 262 7.11 -0.76 20.05
C ASP A 262 6.58 -0.28 21.39
N GLU A 263 7.21 0.70 22.01
CA GLU A 263 6.77 1.39 23.22
C GLU A 263 5.49 2.20 22.94
N PRO A 264 4.65 2.54 23.95
CA PRO A 264 3.58 3.52 23.73
C PRO A 264 4.16 4.82 23.15
N PHE A 265 3.70 5.20 21.98
CA PHE A 265 4.29 6.28 21.18
C PHE A 265 3.21 7.19 20.61
N CYS A 266 3.50 8.47 20.61
CA CYS A 266 2.70 9.51 19.99
C CYS A 266 3.57 10.41 19.11
N VAL A 267 3.08 10.75 17.92
CA VAL A 267 3.66 11.78 17.05
C VAL A 267 2.61 12.78 16.64
N ALA A 268 2.94 14.06 16.81
CA ALA A 268 2.28 15.21 16.21
C ALA A 268 3.11 15.67 15.00
N LEU A 269 2.47 15.86 13.86
CA LEU A 269 3.15 16.07 12.58
C LEU A 269 2.47 17.17 11.78
N LYS A 270 3.28 17.95 11.05
CA LYS A 270 2.81 18.98 10.12
C LYS A 270 3.77 19.06 8.93
N HIS A 271 3.19 19.10 7.71
CA HIS A 271 3.96 19.15 6.46
C HIS A 271 5.01 18.04 6.37
N MET A 272 4.58 16.80 6.70
CA MET A 272 5.37 15.57 6.68
C MET A 272 6.58 15.54 7.63
N ASN A 273 6.72 16.52 8.55
CA ASN A 273 7.77 16.52 9.57
C ASN A 273 7.16 16.46 10.97
N PRO A 274 7.77 15.71 11.92
CA PRO A 274 7.32 15.71 13.30
C PRO A 274 7.57 17.08 13.93
N CYS A 275 6.56 17.66 14.56
CA CYS A 275 6.71 18.82 15.42
C CYS A 275 6.77 18.41 16.90
N GLY A 276 6.23 17.25 17.25
CA GLY A 276 6.36 16.65 18.56
C GLY A 276 6.27 15.14 18.47
N ALA A 277 7.19 14.43 19.09
CA ALA A 277 7.19 12.98 19.17
C ALA A 277 7.65 12.54 20.55
N ALA A 278 7.01 11.53 21.12
CA ALA A 278 7.37 11.02 22.44
C ALA A 278 7.01 9.53 22.63
N ILE A 279 7.83 8.84 23.42
CA ILE A 279 7.49 7.58 24.08
C ILE A 279 7.02 7.86 25.50
N GLY A 280 6.24 6.95 26.09
CA GLY A 280 5.82 7.01 27.47
C GLY A 280 5.58 5.61 28.04
N ALA A 281 5.36 5.48 29.33
CA ALA A 281 4.92 4.23 29.92
C ALA A 281 3.46 3.93 29.51
N THR A 282 2.68 4.97 29.27
CA THR A 282 1.31 4.90 28.74
C THR A 282 1.14 5.81 27.53
N ILE A 283 0.03 5.65 26.82
CA ILE A 283 -0.27 6.51 25.66
C ILE A 283 -0.63 7.94 26.08
N GLU A 284 -1.15 8.11 27.28
CA GLU A 284 -1.45 9.42 27.88
C GLU A 284 -0.17 10.20 28.12
N GLU A 285 0.85 9.56 28.69
CA GLU A 285 2.17 10.17 28.91
C GLU A 285 2.84 10.51 27.58
N ALA A 286 2.82 9.58 26.60
CA ALA A 286 3.37 9.83 25.26
C ALA A 286 2.67 11.00 24.56
N TRP A 287 1.34 11.10 24.66
CA TRP A 287 0.59 12.24 24.14
C TRP A 287 0.97 13.55 24.82
N ALA A 288 0.99 13.56 26.15
CA ALA A 288 1.30 14.77 26.91
C ALA A 288 2.70 15.32 26.56
N ALA A 289 3.71 14.46 26.51
CA ALA A 289 5.07 14.82 26.14
C ALA A 289 5.18 15.28 24.67
N ALA A 290 4.54 14.59 23.73
CA ALA A 290 4.52 14.98 22.32
C ALA A 290 3.83 16.35 22.09
N TYR A 291 2.77 16.64 22.87
CA TYR A 291 2.09 17.93 22.82
C TYR A 291 2.94 19.06 23.40
N GLU A 292 3.62 18.81 24.53
CA GLU A 292 4.50 19.79 25.17
C GLU A 292 5.68 20.20 24.27
N ALA A 293 6.15 19.29 23.41
CA ALA A 293 7.29 19.52 22.51
C ALA A 293 7.12 20.74 21.61
N ASP A 294 5.91 20.94 21.03
CA ASP A 294 5.61 22.12 20.20
C ASP A 294 4.09 22.37 20.12
N LYS A 295 3.58 23.08 21.11
CA LYS A 295 2.16 23.47 21.19
C LYS A 295 1.69 24.40 20.06
N VAL A 296 2.62 25.07 19.40
CA VAL A 296 2.31 26.04 18.34
C VAL A 296 2.14 25.35 17.00
N SER A 297 3.11 24.52 16.62
CA SER A 297 3.13 23.88 15.31
C SER A 297 2.07 22.78 15.16
N ILE A 298 1.67 22.13 16.26
CA ILE A 298 0.62 21.11 16.26
C ILE A 298 -0.75 21.63 15.79
N TYR A 299 -1.01 22.93 15.90
CA TYR A 299 -2.25 23.53 15.44
C TYR A 299 -2.42 23.37 13.93
N GLY A 300 -3.50 22.69 13.51
CA GLY A 300 -3.75 22.31 12.12
C GLY A 300 -2.89 21.15 11.63
N GLY A 301 -2.20 20.47 12.53
CA GLY A 301 -1.44 19.25 12.26
C GLY A 301 -2.28 17.98 12.39
N ILE A 302 -1.60 16.86 12.37
CA ILE A 302 -2.17 15.54 12.60
C ILE A 302 -1.48 14.85 13.77
N VAL A 303 -2.16 13.90 14.39
CA VAL A 303 -1.62 13.10 15.48
C VAL A 303 -1.82 11.61 15.16
N ALA A 304 -0.77 10.83 15.39
CA ALA A 304 -0.82 9.37 15.29
C ALA A 304 -0.28 8.72 16.57
N VAL A 305 -0.95 7.67 17.03
CA VAL A 305 -0.57 6.88 18.20
C VAL A 305 -0.56 5.39 17.85
N ASN A 306 0.31 4.60 18.52
CA ASN A 306 0.44 3.16 18.28
C ASN A 306 -0.30 2.29 19.31
N ARG A 307 -1.16 2.88 20.11
CA ARG A 307 -2.04 2.20 21.07
C ARG A 307 -3.49 2.64 20.87
N PRO A 308 -4.48 1.89 21.34
CA PRO A 308 -5.86 2.36 21.35
C PRO A 308 -5.97 3.72 22.02
N LEU A 309 -6.65 4.67 21.35
CA LEU A 309 -6.79 6.03 21.84
C LEU A 309 -7.86 6.10 22.93
N THR A 310 -7.46 6.60 24.08
CA THR A 310 -8.29 6.64 25.30
C THR A 310 -9.08 7.94 25.41
N ALA A 311 -10.08 7.96 26.29
CA ALA A 311 -10.88 9.15 26.58
C ALA A 311 -10.02 10.31 27.11
N GLU A 312 -9.00 10.02 27.92
CA GLU A 312 -8.10 11.02 28.50
C GLU A 312 -7.29 11.72 27.39
N VAL A 313 -6.68 10.95 26.49
CA VAL A 313 -5.98 11.50 25.32
C VAL A 313 -6.93 12.32 24.45
N ALA A 314 -8.14 11.80 24.19
CA ALA A 314 -9.17 12.50 23.42
C ALA A 314 -9.57 13.85 24.04
N GLN A 315 -9.71 13.90 25.36
CA GLN A 315 -10.00 15.17 26.10
C GLN A 315 -8.86 16.17 25.94
N GLY A 316 -7.59 15.74 25.99
CA GLY A 316 -6.43 16.57 25.75
C GLY A 316 -6.37 17.12 24.31
N MET A 317 -6.79 16.34 23.33
CA MET A 317 -6.84 16.75 21.91
C MET A 317 -8.03 17.67 21.58
N LYS A 318 -9.12 17.56 22.31
CA LYS A 318 -10.39 18.26 22.02
C LYS A 318 -10.24 19.79 21.87
N PRO A 319 -9.49 20.54 22.70
CA PRO A 319 -9.35 21.98 22.56
C PRO A 319 -8.51 22.39 21.35
N ILE A 320 -7.71 21.49 20.77
CA ILE A 320 -6.76 21.80 19.71
C ILE A 320 -7.42 21.63 18.35
N PHE A 321 -7.15 22.53 17.40
CA PHE A 321 -7.52 22.30 16.01
C PHE A 321 -6.56 21.30 15.39
N LEU A 322 -7.06 20.09 15.12
CA LEU A 322 -6.33 19.02 14.44
C LEU A 322 -7.08 18.64 13.14
N GLU A 323 -6.34 18.24 12.12
CA GLU A 323 -6.88 17.77 10.84
C GLU A 323 -7.23 16.28 10.87
N ILE A 324 -6.35 15.46 11.48
CA ILE A 324 -6.47 13.99 11.55
C ILE A 324 -5.98 13.50 12.91
N VAL A 325 -6.66 12.47 13.42
CA VAL A 325 -6.16 11.61 14.50
C VAL A 325 -6.19 10.18 14.02
N MET A 326 -5.07 9.47 14.19
CA MET A 326 -4.90 8.07 13.79
C MET A 326 -4.53 7.19 14.98
N ALA A 327 -5.14 6.04 15.07
CA ALA A 327 -4.86 5.03 16.08
C ALA A 327 -5.16 3.62 15.55
N PRO A 328 -4.60 2.55 16.15
CA PRO A 328 -5.00 1.18 15.83
C PRO A 328 -6.45 0.89 16.24
N ASP A 329 -6.94 1.57 17.28
CA ASP A 329 -8.33 1.54 17.70
C ASP A 329 -8.67 2.79 18.54
N PHE A 330 -9.95 3.01 18.81
CA PHE A 330 -10.47 4.09 19.66
C PHE A 330 -11.42 3.50 20.70
N THR A 331 -11.29 3.93 21.96
CA THR A 331 -12.33 3.55 22.93
C THR A 331 -13.65 4.26 22.60
N PRO A 332 -14.82 3.68 22.97
CA PRO A 332 -16.11 4.31 22.72
C PRO A 332 -16.20 5.74 23.27
N GLU A 333 -15.64 5.97 24.46
CA GLU A 333 -15.62 7.28 25.12
C GLU A 333 -14.71 8.28 24.37
N ALA A 334 -13.58 7.82 23.81
CA ALA A 334 -12.72 8.64 22.99
C ALA A 334 -13.42 9.10 21.70
N LEU A 335 -14.17 8.18 21.06
CA LEU A 335 -14.98 8.51 19.89
C LEU A 335 -16.08 9.52 20.23
N GLU A 336 -16.77 9.36 21.35
CA GLU A 336 -17.78 10.32 21.81
C GLU A 336 -17.19 11.73 21.96
N VAL A 337 -16.02 11.85 22.60
CA VAL A 337 -15.32 13.11 22.80
C VAL A 337 -14.94 13.78 21.47
N LEU A 338 -14.33 13.04 20.55
CA LEU A 338 -13.77 13.57 19.30
C LEU A 338 -14.82 13.76 18.20
N SER A 339 -15.89 12.98 18.19
CA SER A 339 -17.00 13.12 17.22
C SER A 339 -17.73 14.44 17.33
N SER A 340 -17.59 15.16 18.43
CA SER A 340 -18.07 16.54 18.58
C SER A 340 -17.42 17.50 17.56
N LYS A 341 -16.25 17.14 17.02
CA LYS A 341 -15.50 17.90 16.02
C LYS A 341 -15.81 17.42 14.60
N LYS A 342 -16.87 17.89 14.00
CA LYS A 342 -17.41 17.42 12.70
C LYS A 342 -16.41 17.38 11.53
N ASN A 343 -15.32 18.14 11.59
CA ASN A 343 -14.32 18.22 10.52
C ASN A 343 -13.08 17.37 10.78
N LEU A 344 -12.86 16.93 12.02
CA LEU A 344 -11.72 16.13 12.42
C LEU A 344 -11.85 14.70 11.87
N ARG A 345 -10.88 14.28 11.11
CA ARG A 345 -10.83 12.92 10.55
C ARG A 345 -10.29 11.97 11.60
N LEU A 346 -11.03 10.92 11.89
CA LEU A 346 -10.66 9.85 12.81
C LEU A 346 -10.40 8.61 11.97
N LEU A 347 -9.16 8.13 11.97
CA LEU A 347 -8.74 6.99 11.15
C LEU A 347 -8.30 5.84 12.06
N LYS A 348 -9.00 4.72 11.95
CA LYS A 348 -8.57 3.44 12.50
C LYS A 348 -7.69 2.75 11.46
N VAL A 349 -6.45 2.43 11.83
CA VAL A 349 -5.44 1.89 10.94
C VAL A 349 -4.88 0.59 11.50
N ASP A 350 -4.81 -0.46 10.68
CA ASP A 350 -4.06 -1.65 11.06
C ASP A 350 -2.57 -1.31 11.18
N MET A 351 -2.03 -1.38 12.39
CA MET A 351 -0.63 -1.10 12.71
C MET A 351 0.17 -2.37 13.02
N THR A 352 -0.27 -3.51 12.49
CA THR A 352 0.45 -4.78 12.62
C THR A 352 1.74 -4.73 11.80
N LYS A 353 2.89 -4.85 12.46
CA LYS A 353 4.19 -4.90 11.78
C LYS A 353 4.30 -6.18 10.94
N ASN A 354 4.84 -6.04 9.75
CA ASN A 354 5.20 -7.14 8.86
C ASN A 354 6.52 -6.84 8.14
N ASP A 355 7.20 -7.88 7.68
CA ASP A 355 8.52 -7.77 7.04
C ASP A 355 8.43 -7.64 5.50
N LYS A 356 7.25 -7.34 4.95
CA LYS A 356 7.11 -7.14 3.50
C LYS A 356 7.87 -5.88 3.09
N PRO A 357 8.82 -5.99 2.14
CA PRO A 357 9.48 -4.82 1.61
C PRO A 357 8.47 -3.91 0.91
N LEU A 358 8.51 -2.64 1.24
CA LEU A 358 7.69 -1.61 0.60
C LEU A 358 8.58 -0.81 -0.35
N ASN A 359 8.06 -0.49 -1.53
CA ASN A 359 8.75 0.37 -2.48
C ASN A 359 8.20 1.81 -2.41
N GLN A 360 9.11 2.75 -2.54
CA GLN A 360 8.81 4.15 -2.78
C GLN A 360 8.97 4.43 -4.28
N TYR A 361 7.98 5.13 -4.84
CA TYR A 361 7.94 5.53 -6.25
C TYR A 361 7.97 7.05 -6.35
N ILE A 362 8.96 7.59 -7.06
CA ILE A 362 9.10 9.03 -7.25
C ILE A 362 9.11 9.33 -8.74
N SER A 363 8.12 10.09 -9.20
CA SER A 363 8.07 10.56 -10.58
C SER A 363 9.18 11.56 -10.87
N VAL A 364 9.90 11.38 -11.97
CA VAL A 364 10.82 12.35 -12.53
C VAL A 364 10.46 12.58 -13.98
N ASN A 365 10.89 13.69 -14.56
CA ASN A 365 10.58 13.99 -15.97
C ASN A 365 11.08 12.87 -16.90
N GLY A 366 10.13 12.16 -17.52
CA GLY A 366 10.42 11.06 -18.43
C GLY A 366 10.80 9.74 -17.77
N GLY A 367 10.67 9.61 -16.43
CA GLY A 367 11.05 8.40 -15.73
C GLY A 367 10.41 8.21 -14.36
N LEU A 368 10.79 7.12 -13.72
CA LEU A 368 10.37 6.76 -12.37
C LEU A 368 11.60 6.25 -11.59
N LEU A 369 11.82 6.82 -10.43
CA LEU A 369 12.77 6.27 -9.46
C LEU A 369 12.01 5.29 -8.56
N VAL A 370 12.58 4.11 -8.38
CA VAL A 370 12.05 3.07 -7.50
C VAL A 370 13.14 2.71 -6.51
N GLN A 371 12.84 2.78 -5.22
CA GLN A 371 13.72 2.32 -4.15
C GLN A 371 12.91 1.62 -3.09
N GLN A 372 13.56 0.79 -2.29
CA GLN A 372 12.96 0.27 -1.08
C GLN A 372 12.71 1.42 -0.09
N LEU A 373 11.59 1.38 0.61
CA LEU A 373 11.35 2.27 1.72
C LEU A 373 12.40 2.00 2.80
N ASP A 374 12.96 3.04 3.39
CA ASP A 374 13.92 2.92 4.50
C ASP A 374 13.21 2.44 5.77
N THR A 375 13.10 1.12 5.94
CA THR A 375 12.47 0.47 7.09
C THR A 375 13.49 -0.10 8.08
N VAL A 376 14.77 -0.05 7.75
CA VAL A 376 15.84 -0.57 8.60
C VAL A 376 16.32 0.53 9.53
N THR A 377 16.37 0.26 10.83
CA THR A 377 16.96 1.14 11.82
C THR A 377 17.91 0.33 12.70
N LYS A 378 19.18 0.74 12.73
CA LYS A 378 20.17 0.11 13.56
C LYS A 378 20.02 0.59 14.99
N GLU A 379 19.96 -0.34 15.95
CA GLU A 379 19.96 0.01 17.37
C GLU A 379 21.28 0.69 17.74
N VAL A 380 21.18 1.79 18.48
CA VAL A 380 22.34 2.55 18.98
C VAL A 380 22.80 1.94 20.29
N THR A 381 24.04 1.44 20.31
CA THR A 381 24.62 0.73 21.46
C THR A 381 25.91 1.40 21.92
N GLY A 382 26.29 1.20 23.18
CA GLY A 382 27.45 1.87 23.78
C GLY A 382 28.82 1.55 23.13
N ASP A 383 28.94 0.44 22.43
CA ASP A 383 30.14 0.06 21.66
C ASP A 383 30.37 0.92 20.40
N MET A 384 29.34 1.66 19.95
CA MET A 384 29.45 2.65 18.86
C MET A 384 30.09 3.97 19.31
N CYS A 385 30.43 4.11 20.59
CA CYS A 385 30.99 5.32 21.14
C CYS A 385 32.43 5.57 20.69
N VAL A 386 32.66 6.69 20.01
CA VAL A 386 33.96 7.09 19.45
C VAL A 386 34.70 8.11 20.31
N THR A 387 34.07 8.63 21.37
CA THR A 387 34.67 9.60 22.31
C THR A 387 35.16 8.93 23.59
N GLU A 388 35.98 9.70 24.36
CA GLU A 388 36.48 9.27 25.67
C GLU A 388 35.37 9.15 26.68
N THR A 389 34.45 10.15 26.73
CA THR A 389 33.24 10.14 27.56
C THR A 389 32.26 9.10 26.99
N LYS A 390 31.85 8.16 27.83
CA LYS A 390 30.92 7.11 27.45
C LYS A 390 29.46 7.49 27.73
N PRO A 391 28.50 6.98 26.95
CA PRO A 391 27.08 7.28 27.17
C PRO A 391 26.57 6.67 28.49
N THR A 392 25.69 7.38 29.13
CA THR A 392 24.85 6.84 30.21
C THR A 392 23.71 6.01 29.61
N GLU A 393 23.06 5.16 30.38
CA GLU A 393 21.86 4.42 29.95
C GLU A 393 20.75 5.35 29.47
N ALA A 394 20.49 6.46 30.18
CA ALA A 394 19.51 7.45 29.79
C ALA A 394 19.85 8.09 28.42
N GLN A 395 21.11 8.45 28.22
CA GLN A 395 21.55 8.98 26.92
C GLN A 395 21.37 7.95 25.78
N LEU A 396 21.61 6.65 26.02
CA LEU A 396 21.39 5.61 25.01
C LEU A 396 19.91 5.50 24.65
N VAL A 397 19.00 5.61 25.61
CA VAL A 397 17.56 5.64 25.34
C VAL A 397 17.21 6.84 24.46
N ASP A 398 17.66 8.02 24.82
CA ASP A 398 17.41 9.25 24.06
C ASP A 398 18.06 9.23 22.69
N MET A 399 19.27 8.68 22.54
CA MET A 399 19.94 8.50 21.26
C MET A 399 19.14 7.55 20.34
N ASN A 400 18.66 6.43 20.84
CA ASN A 400 17.82 5.49 20.08
C ASN A 400 16.51 6.14 19.68
N PHE A 401 15.86 6.88 20.57
CA PHE A 401 14.66 7.62 20.27
C PHE A 401 14.91 8.68 19.19
N GLY A 402 15.89 9.54 19.40
CA GLY A 402 16.26 10.61 18.46
C GLY A 402 16.67 10.07 17.09
N TRP A 403 17.40 8.95 17.07
CA TRP A 403 17.84 8.26 15.85
C TRP A 403 16.65 7.77 14.99
N ARG A 404 15.66 7.13 15.63
CA ARG A 404 14.42 6.69 14.97
C ARG A 404 13.59 7.88 14.47
N VAL A 405 13.54 8.98 15.21
CA VAL A 405 12.78 10.18 14.81
C VAL A 405 13.46 10.92 13.67
N VAL A 406 14.78 11.18 13.76
CA VAL A 406 15.51 12.00 12.77
C VAL A 406 15.51 11.38 11.38
N LYS A 407 15.48 10.05 11.28
CA LYS A 407 15.28 9.28 10.05
C LYS A 407 14.08 9.75 9.23
N HIS A 408 13.03 10.22 9.89
CA HIS A 408 11.78 10.65 9.26
C HIS A 408 11.68 12.16 9.05
N VAL A 409 12.68 12.91 9.45
CA VAL A 409 12.75 14.36 9.24
C VAL A 409 13.41 14.66 7.89
N LYS A 410 12.91 15.66 7.18
CA LYS A 410 13.46 16.07 5.88
C LYS A 410 14.89 16.59 6.00
N SER A 411 15.79 16.05 5.18
CA SER A 411 17.24 16.39 5.18
C SER A 411 17.52 17.85 4.73
N ASN A 412 18.59 18.52 5.21
CA ASN A 412 19.39 18.08 6.35
C ASN A 412 18.56 18.15 7.63
N ALA A 413 18.63 17.10 8.45
CA ALA A 413 17.79 16.92 9.60
C ALA A 413 18.57 16.83 10.91
N ILE A 414 18.07 17.53 11.93
CA ILE A 414 18.52 17.43 13.32
C ILE A 414 17.29 17.29 14.21
N ALA A 415 17.33 16.33 15.13
CA ALA A 415 16.39 16.22 16.23
C ALA A 415 17.14 16.41 17.56
N VAL A 416 16.64 17.32 18.40
CA VAL A 416 17.10 17.50 19.78
C VAL A 416 16.08 16.84 20.69
N VAL A 417 16.56 15.96 21.55
CA VAL A 417 15.71 15.09 22.38
C VAL A 417 16.20 15.02 23.81
N LYS A 418 15.32 14.70 24.73
CA LYS A 418 15.62 14.39 26.13
C LYS A 418 14.43 13.66 26.74
N ASP A 419 14.71 12.73 27.65
CA ASP A 419 13.70 11.96 28.39
C ASP A 419 12.63 11.31 27.47
N GLY A 420 13.06 10.77 26.32
CA GLY A 420 12.20 10.07 25.37
C GLY A 420 11.24 10.94 24.56
N HIS A 421 11.49 12.25 24.47
CA HIS A 421 10.67 13.13 23.63
C HIS A 421 11.50 14.17 22.86
N THR A 422 10.96 14.66 21.75
CA THR A 422 11.57 15.75 20.97
C THR A 422 11.41 17.08 21.67
N LEU A 423 12.46 17.89 21.60
CA LEU A 423 12.48 19.27 22.14
C LEU A 423 12.64 20.30 21.03
N GLY A 424 13.16 19.88 19.90
CA GLY A 424 13.29 20.74 18.74
C GLY A 424 13.68 19.91 17.51
N VAL A 425 13.20 20.33 16.34
CA VAL A 425 13.43 19.66 15.07
C VAL A 425 13.84 20.69 14.02
N GLY A 426 15.02 20.52 13.47
CA GLY A 426 15.49 21.24 12.29
C GLY A 426 15.32 20.38 11.04
N ALA A 427 14.50 20.81 10.08
CA ALA A 427 14.14 20.05 8.91
C ALA A 427 14.40 20.80 7.61
N GLY A 428 14.85 20.10 6.56
CA GLY A 428 14.90 20.61 5.20
C GLY A 428 15.88 21.76 4.96
N GLN A 429 16.94 21.85 5.74
CA GLN A 429 17.92 22.94 5.62
C GLN A 429 19.06 22.60 4.64
N MET A 430 19.58 23.60 3.92
CA MET A 430 20.68 23.41 2.97
C MET A 430 22.01 23.09 3.64
N ASN A 431 22.16 23.39 4.92
CA ASN A 431 23.32 23.04 5.70
C ASN A 431 22.94 22.50 7.07
N ARG A 432 23.80 21.67 7.65
CA ARG A 432 23.50 20.93 8.88
C ARG A 432 23.56 21.81 10.12
N VAL A 433 24.47 22.77 10.17
CA VAL A 433 24.56 23.71 11.30
C VAL A 433 23.28 24.57 11.40
N GLY A 434 22.69 24.97 10.29
CA GLY A 434 21.40 25.67 10.27
C GLY A 434 20.24 24.82 10.80
N SER A 435 20.21 23.54 10.48
CA SER A 435 19.25 22.59 11.09
C SER A 435 19.46 22.49 12.60
N ALA A 436 20.72 22.38 13.05
CA ALA A 436 21.05 22.33 14.48
C ALA A 436 20.63 23.61 15.18
N GLU A 437 20.88 24.77 14.57
CA GLU A 437 20.49 26.08 15.12
C GLU A 437 18.97 26.17 15.35
N ILE A 438 18.16 25.75 14.39
CA ILE A 438 16.70 25.75 14.52
C ILE A 438 16.27 24.83 15.67
N ALA A 439 16.73 23.59 15.69
CA ALA A 439 16.34 22.60 16.70
C ALA A 439 16.75 23.02 18.12
N LEU A 440 18.00 23.48 18.28
CA LEU A 440 18.54 23.88 19.58
C LEU A 440 17.90 25.18 20.13
N LYS A 441 17.65 26.17 19.28
CA LYS A 441 16.92 27.38 19.69
C LYS A 441 15.49 27.04 20.13
N GLN A 442 14.81 26.12 19.45
CA GLN A 442 13.48 25.66 19.86
C GLN A 442 13.52 25.00 21.24
N ALA A 443 14.44 24.06 21.46
CA ALA A 443 14.61 23.39 22.75
C ALA A 443 14.88 24.40 23.89
N ASN A 444 15.79 25.33 23.67
CA ASN A 444 16.14 26.33 24.68
C ASN A 444 15.01 27.34 24.96
N ALA A 445 14.25 27.74 23.94
CA ALA A 445 13.06 28.59 24.10
C ALA A 445 11.97 27.90 24.94
N ALA A 446 11.91 26.57 24.94
CA ALA A 446 11.06 25.78 25.81
C ALA A 446 11.63 25.53 27.21
N GLY A 447 12.82 26.10 27.53
CA GLY A 447 13.46 26.04 28.85
C GLY A 447 14.44 24.86 29.04
N PHE A 448 14.71 24.06 27.99
CA PHE A 448 15.66 22.94 28.06
C PHE A 448 17.06 23.41 27.65
N THR A 449 17.96 23.53 28.62
CA THR A 449 19.27 24.16 28.44
C THR A 449 20.45 23.24 28.81
N GLU A 450 20.19 21.99 29.24
CA GLU A 450 21.23 21.07 29.68
C GLU A 450 20.79 19.61 29.53
N GLY A 451 21.75 18.71 29.36
CA GLY A 451 21.53 17.27 29.26
C GLY A 451 20.82 16.86 27.95
N LEU A 452 20.96 17.67 26.90
CA LEU A 452 20.32 17.43 25.62
C LEU A 452 21.07 16.39 24.81
N VAL A 453 20.34 15.59 24.02
CA VAL A 453 20.87 14.70 23.01
C VAL A 453 20.54 15.24 21.63
N LEU A 454 21.52 15.24 20.73
CA LEU A 454 21.37 15.65 19.34
C LEU A 454 21.50 14.43 18.42
N ALA A 455 20.48 14.18 17.61
CA ALA A 455 20.51 13.16 16.57
C ALA A 455 20.55 13.81 15.17
N SER A 456 21.42 13.30 14.30
CA SER A 456 21.63 13.81 12.95
C SER A 456 21.43 12.70 11.90
N ASP A 457 20.67 12.98 10.84
CA ASP A 457 20.38 12.03 9.74
C ASP A 457 21.57 11.71 8.84
N GLY A 458 22.63 12.53 8.92
CA GLY A 458 23.88 12.37 8.17
C GLY A 458 25.07 12.83 9.01
N PHE A 459 26.28 12.58 8.50
CA PHE A 459 27.51 12.97 9.19
C PHE A 459 27.65 14.49 9.40
N LEU A 460 28.33 14.87 10.45
CA LEU A 460 28.73 16.26 10.71
C LEU A 460 29.96 16.59 9.87
N PRO A 461 29.88 17.50 8.87
CA PRO A 461 31.00 17.73 7.95
C PRO A 461 32.15 18.49 8.59
N PHE A 462 31.89 19.21 9.70
CA PHE A 462 32.83 20.04 10.42
C PHE A 462 32.54 19.98 11.93
N ASP A 463 33.50 20.42 12.74
CA ASP A 463 33.36 20.52 14.20
C ASP A 463 32.50 21.70 14.68
N ASP A 464 32.09 22.58 13.77
CA ASP A 464 31.24 23.76 14.05
C ASP A 464 29.89 23.38 14.66
N THR A 465 29.26 22.32 14.17
CA THR A 465 27.98 21.84 14.71
C THR A 465 28.15 21.30 16.13
N VAL A 466 29.26 20.61 16.42
CA VAL A 466 29.57 20.10 17.77
C VAL A 466 29.80 21.27 18.72
N ALA A 467 30.63 22.25 18.31
CA ALA A 467 30.92 23.46 19.10
C ALA A 467 29.66 24.32 19.36
N PHE A 468 28.78 24.41 18.36
CA PHE A 468 27.52 25.12 18.50
C PHE A 468 26.56 24.36 19.44
N ALA A 469 26.43 23.05 19.31
CA ALA A 469 25.55 22.22 20.13
C ALA A 469 25.92 22.30 21.64
N ALA A 470 27.20 22.32 21.94
CA ALA A 470 27.69 22.48 23.31
C ALA A 470 27.19 23.76 24.02
N GLN A 471 27.07 24.88 23.27
CA GLN A 471 26.59 26.15 23.81
C GLN A 471 25.12 26.11 24.24
N TYR A 472 24.39 25.12 23.74
CA TYR A 472 22.96 24.92 24.03
C TYR A 472 22.70 23.72 24.97
N GLY A 473 23.75 23.22 25.64
CA GLY A 473 23.61 22.17 26.65
C GLY A 473 23.49 20.74 26.12
N VAL A 474 23.93 20.52 24.88
CA VAL A 474 24.06 19.15 24.34
C VAL A 474 25.21 18.43 25.02
N THR A 475 24.95 17.24 25.56
CA THR A 475 25.91 16.38 26.23
C THR A 475 26.17 15.07 25.46
N ALA A 476 25.33 14.78 24.47
CA ALA A 476 25.49 13.57 23.68
C ALA A 476 25.01 13.78 22.23
N ILE A 477 25.73 13.16 21.28
CA ILE A 477 25.44 13.24 19.84
C ILE A 477 25.43 11.85 19.24
N VAL A 478 24.41 11.55 18.44
CA VAL A 478 24.36 10.35 17.58
C VAL A 478 24.30 10.78 16.12
N GLN A 479 25.17 10.21 15.29
CA GLN A 479 25.27 10.49 13.86
C GLN A 479 25.85 9.27 13.12
N PRO A 480 25.70 9.17 11.78
CA PRO A 480 26.54 8.27 10.99
C PRO A 480 27.98 8.83 10.91
N ASP A 481 28.92 7.96 10.65
CA ASP A 481 30.27 8.31 10.23
C ASP A 481 30.32 8.65 8.73
N GLY A 482 31.53 8.90 8.20
CA GLY A 482 31.79 9.01 6.75
C GLY A 482 32.23 10.40 6.29
N SER A 483 32.46 11.34 7.23
CA SER A 483 33.15 12.60 6.93
C SER A 483 34.67 12.39 6.88
N ILE A 484 35.34 13.06 5.94
CA ILE A 484 36.83 13.15 5.95
C ILE A 484 37.35 13.81 7.24
N ARG A 485 36.46 14.57 7.93
CA ARG A 485 36.75 15.32 9.14
C ARG A 485 36.09 14.74 10.40
N ASP A 486 35.79 13.47 10.41
CA ASP A 486 35.22 12.81 11.60
C ASP A 486 36.14 12.97 12.83
N GLU A 487 37.44 12.90 12.62
CA GLU A 487 38.44 13.11 13.71
C GLU A 487 38.36 14.53 14.30
N ASP A 488 38.10 15.57 13.51
CA ASP A 488 37.95 16.94 14.02
C ASP A 488 36.72 17.03 14.93
N SER A 489 35.60 16.40 14.51
CA SER A 489 34.35 16.33 15.30
C SER A 489 34.53 15.53 16.59
N ILE A 490 35.24 14.39 16.55
CA ILE A 490 35.55 13.58 17.74
C ILE A 490 36.43 14.36 18.71
N LYS A 491 37.47 14.99 18.19
CA LYS A 491 38.36 15.83 19.01
C LYS A 491 37.63 16.94 19.70
N LYS A 492 36.76 17.66 18.94
CA LYS A 492 35.95 18.73 19.51
C LYS A 492 34.96 18.23 20.57
N ALA A 493 34.34 17.07 20.34
CA ALA A 493 33.46 16.44 21.33
C ALA A 493 34.23 16.07 22.62
N ASN A 494 35.42 15.50 22.51
CA ASN A 494 36.30 15.20 23.66
C ASN A 494 36.69 16.46 24.42
N GLU A 495 37.12 17.55 23.72
CA GLU A 495 37.43 18.85 24.34
C GLU A 495 36.31 19.42 25.16
N LEU A 496 35.07 19.17 24.73
CA LEU A 496 33.82 19.70 25.33
C LEU A 496 33.12 18.71 26.27
N GLY A 497 33.68 17.50 26.45
CA GLY A 497 33.10 16.46 27.30
C GLY A 497 31.79 15.86 26.74
N ILE A 498 31.56 15.96 25.43
CA ILE A 498 30.35 15.46 24.77
C ILE A 498 30.60 14.00 24.36
N THR A 499 29.63 13.15 24.66
CA THR A 499 29.59 11.75 24.17
C THR A 499 29.18 11.73 22.70
N MET A 500 29.89 11.00 21.83
CA MET A 500 29.53 10.85 20.42
C MET A 500 29.51 9.39 20.00
N LEU A 501 28.45 9.00 19.32
CA LEU A 501 28.27 7.66 18.79
C LEU A 501 28.11 7.70 17.26
N PHE A 502 28.75 6.74 16.58
CA PHE A 502 28.69 6.55 15.14
C PHE A 502 27.89 5.31 14.78
N THR A 503 26.78 5.48 14.07
CA THR A 503 25.88 4.37 13.71
C THR A 503 26.36 3.58 12.50
N GLY A 504 27.21 4.17 11.64
CA GLY A 504 27.62 3.59 10.37
C GLY A 504 26.50 3.54 9.31
N MET A 505 25.37 4.20 9.57
CA MET A 505 24.21 4.18 8.69
C MET A 505 23.60 5.59 8.64
N ARG A 506 23.40 6.13 7.44
CA ARG A 506 22.71 7.43 7.25
C ARG A 506 21.26 7.22 6.84
N HIS A 507 20.39 8.20 7.12
CA HIS A 507 18.97 8.17 6.82
C HIS A 507 18.52 9.45 6.11
N PHE A 508 18.98 9.67 4.88
CA PHE A 508 18.53 10.82 4.11
C PHE A 508 17.08 10.68 3.64
N LYS A 509 16.32 11.76 3.79
CA LYS A 509 14.94 11.87 3.32
C LYS A 509 14.75 13.21 2.59
N HIS A 510 14.51 13.17 1.30
CA HIS A 510 14.31 14.35 0.45
C HIS A 510 12.86 14.53 0.02
#